data_4cb78bf727fa2e2be5ef02b4d210db33
#
_entry.id   4cb78bf727fa2e2be5ef02b4d210db33
#
_cell.length_a   1.000
_cell.length_b   1.000
_cell.length_c   1.000
_cell.angle_alpha   90.00
_cell.angle_beta   90.00
_cell.angle_gamma   90.00
#
_symmetry.space_group_name_H-M   'P 1'
#
loop_
_entity.id
_entity.type
_entity.pdbx_description
1 polymer ?
#
loop_
_entity_poly.entity_id
_entity_poly.type
_entity_poly.pdbx_seq_one_letter_code
_entity_poly.pdbx_strand_id
1 'polypeptide(L)'
;MTIFPYAKINLGLNIVSKRPDGYHNLETVFYPIPLHDALEVYTIDKEFPTLFNCDLKVTGMSFNEDEQENLVVKAYKLLANDFQLPRLHIHLHKEIPAQAGMGGGSSDAAFMLKLINDYCDLQLTSSQLEEYAVKLGADCPFFINCLPAYAEGIGEQLTPIPFLKEKLSQYYIVAVKPLVSISTKGAFGMITPQKPAMNCRDIIEKPVKEWKELLINDFEAPIFKMNPELKDIKEQLYLNGAEYAAMSGSGSTIFGLFSQEPTPSQLKLNVEAAIHCIKL
;
A
#
# COMPACT_ATOMS: atom_id res chain seq x y z
N MET A 1 -19.44 13.56 1.18
CA MET A 1 -18.07 13.84 1.72
C MET A 1 -17.07 13.02 0.94
N THR A 2 -15.92 13.59 0.57
CA THR A 2 -14.91 12.91 -0.27
C THR A 2 -13.57 12.92 0.45
N ILE A 3 -12.81 11.81 0.35
CA ILE A 3 -11.46 11.65 0.91
C ILE A 3 -10.59 10.91 -0.13
N PHE A 4 -9.26 11.01 -0.01
CA PHE A 4 -8.32 10.47 -0.98
C PHE A 4 -7.39 9.43 -0.32
N PRO A 5 -7.70 8.12 -0.43
CA PRO A 5 -6.85 7.03 0.05
C PRO A 5 -5.50 7.01 -0.66
N TYR A 6 -4.39 7.07 0.10
CA TYR A 6 -3.03 7.08 -0.44
C TYR A 6 -2.51 5.68 -0.70
N ALA A 7 -1.65 5.52 -1.70
CA ALA A 7 -0.81 4.34 -1.85
C ALA A 7 0.36 4.34 -0.85
N LYS A 8 1.02 3.20 -0.70
CA LYS A 8 2.29 3.08 0.02
C LYS A 8 3.30 2.30 -0.80
N ILE A 9 4.57 2.46 -0.45
CA ILE A 9 5.65 1.55 -0.84
C ILE A 9 6.30 0.93 0.39
N ASN A 10 7.02 -0.16 0.17
CA ASN A 10 7.89 -0.76 1.16
C ASN A 10 9.34 -0.35 0.87
N LEU A 11 9.99 0.32 1.82
CA LEU A 11 11.42 0.59 1.80
C LEU A 11 12.11 -0.55 2.56
N GLY A 12 12.62 -1.54 1.80
CA GLY A 12 13.04 -2.83 2.32
C GLY A 12 11.85 -3.68 2.82
N LEU A 13 12.03 -4.99 2.85
CA LEU A 13 11.10 -5.93 3.46
C LEU A 13 11.86 -7.23 3.76
N ASN A 14 11.98 -7.57 5.02
CA ASN A 14 12.64 -8.78 5.47
C ASN A 14 11.64 -9.73 6.12
N ILE A 15 11.67 -11.00 5.75
CA ILE A 15 10.85 -12.05 6.35
C ILE A 15 11.67 -12.75 7.43
N VAL A 16 11.43 -12.38 8.67
CA VAL A 16 12.30 -12.68 9.81
C VAL A 16 12.10 -14.11 10.35
N SER A 17 10.85 -14.56 10.42
CA SER A 17 10.51 -15.89 10.93
C SER A 17 9.12 -16.35 10.49
N LYS A 18 8.89 -17.67 10.53
CA LYS A 18 7.56 -18.26 10.34
C LYS A 18 6.90 -18.49 11.69
N ARG A 19 5.62 -18.14 11.80
CA ARG A 19 4.81 -18.27 13.02
C ARG A 19 4.05 -19.60 13.06
N PRO A 20 3.66 -20.09 14.24
CA PRO A 20 2.83 -21.30 14.37
C PRO A 20 1.44 -21.18 13.75
N ASP A 21 0.89 -19.95 13.64
CA ASP A 21 -0.40 -19.65 13.04
C ASP A 21 -0.36 -19.63 11.48
N GLY A 22 0.81 -19.91 10.89
CA GLY A 22 1.02 -19.95 9.45
C GLY A 22 1.41 -18.62 8.83
N TYR A 23 1.33 -17.51 9.56
CA TYR A 23 1.85 -16.22 9.15
C TYR A 23 3.36 -16.14 9.28
N HIS A 24 3.93 -15.02 8.83
CA HIS A 24 5.36 -14.72 8.96
C HIS A 24 5.55 -13.42 9.72
N ASN A 25 6.53 -13.40 10.63
CA ASN A 25 7.03 -12.14 11.14
C ASN A 25 7.89 -11.50 10.07
N LEU A 26 7.64 -10.24 9.83
CA LEU A 26 8.39 -9.41 8.88
C LEU A 26 8.88 -8.14 9.56
N GLU A 27 9.79 -7.45 8.89
CA GLU A 27 10.12 -6.06 9.16
C GLU A 27 10.19 -5.30 7.84
N THR A 28 9.69 -4.07 7.83
CA THR A 28 9.70 -3.19 6.67
C THR A 28 9.55 -1.74 7.11
N VAL A 29 9.79 -0.81 6.19
CA VAL A 29 9.38 0.58 6.38
C VAL A 29 8.30 0.91 5.38
N PHE A 30 7.10 1.24 5.85
CA PHE A 30 6.04 1.77 5.03
C PHE A 30 6.24 3.27 4.79
N TYR A 31 6.11 3.67 3.55
CA TYR A 31 6.15 5.08 3.16
C TYR A 31 4.94 5.42 2.28
N PRO A 32 4.09 6.37 2.68
CA PRO A 32 2.93 6.78 1.87
C PRO A 32 3.42 7.60 0.68
N ILE A 33 2.84 7.38 -0.48
CA ILE A 33 3.15 8.13 -1.70
C ILE A 33 1.90 8.86 -2.19
N PRO A 34 2.03 10.05 -2.82
CA PRO A 34 0.89 10.84 -3.29
C PRO A 34 0.32 10.33 -4.62
N LEU A 35 0.04 9.04 -4.68
CA LEU A 35 -0.83 8.35 -5.62
C LEU A 35 -2.03 7.89 -4.82
N HIS A 36 -3.24 8.25 -5.21
CA HIS A 36 -4.43 8.04 -4.38
C HIS A 36 -5.66 7.71 -5.22
N ASP A 37 -6.55 6.95 -4.60
CA ASP A 37 -7.91 6.74 -5.04
C ASP A 37 -8.80 7.90 -4.59
N ALA A 38 -10.04 7.94 -5.03
CA ALA A 38 -11.04 8.87 -4.50
C ALA A 38 -12.22 8.07 -3.94
N LEU A 39 -12.55 8.35 -2.68
CA LEU A 39 -13.63 7.70 -1.95
C LEU A 39 -14.66 8.73 -1.52
N GLU A 40 -15.89 8.58 -1.98
CA GLU A 40 -17.00 9.48 -1.68
C GLU A 40 -18.14 8.74 -1.03
N VAL A 41 -18.79 9.37 -0.03
CA VAL A 41 -19.99 8.85 0.61
C VAL A 41 -21.08 9.92 0.70
N TYR A 42 -22.32 9.48 0.59
CA TYR A 42 -23.52 10.25 0.93
C TYR A 42 -24.64 9.35 1.46
N THR A 43 -25.45 9.90 2.32
CA THR A 43 -26.62 9.21 2.86
C THR A 43 -27.67 9.02 1.76
N ILE A 44 -28.26 7.83 1.70
CA ILE A 44 -29.37 7.51 0.82
C ILE A 44 -30.66 7.34 1.63
N ASP A 45 -31.76 7.77 1.05
CA ASP A 45 -33.08 7.61 1.65
C ASP A 45 -33.63 6.18 1.44
N LYS A 46 -34.84 5.95 1.97
CA LYS A 46 -35.52 4.66 1.86
C LYS A 46 -36.00 4.32 0.43
N GLU A 47 -36.11 5.33 -0.43
CA GLU A 47 -36.61 5.17 -1.79
C GLU A 47 -35.49 4.82 -2.78
N PHE A 48 -34.22 4.96 -2.36
CA PHE A 48 -33.08 4.57 -3.21
C PHE A 48 -33.14 3.07 -3.51
N PRO A 49 -33.06 2.68 -4.80
CA PRO A 49 -33.37 1.32 -5.27
C PRO A 49 -32.25 0.32 -4.98
N THR A 50 -31.86 0.18 -3.72
CA THR A 50 -30.92 -0.83 -3.25
C THR A 50 -31.43 -1.53 -2.00
N LEU A 51 -31.15 -2.82 -1.88
CA LEU A 51 -31.45 -3.62 -0.67
C LEU A 51 -30.33 -3.53 0.38
N PHE A 52 -29.18 -2.97 0.00
CA PHE A 52 -28.01 -2.89 0.88
C PHE A 52 -28.02 -1.60 1.70
N ASN A 53 -27.55 -1.70 2.96
CA ASN A 53 -27.31 -0.52 3.80
C ASN A 53 -26.05 0.23 3.35
N CYS A 54 -25.13 -0.47 2.68
CA CYS A 54 -23.93 0.05 2.08
C CYS A 54 -23.93 -0.33 0.60
N ASP A 55 -24.23 0.61 -0.26
CA ASP A 55 -24.29 0.46 -1.70
C ASP A 55 -23.00 1.02 -2.29
N LEU A 56 -22.18 0.16 -2.91
CA LEU A 56 -20.87 0.53 -3.45
C LEU A 56 -20.93 0.56 -4.98
N LYS A 57 -20.34 1.58 -5.57
CA LYS A 57 -20.02 1.65 -7.00
C LYS A 57 -18.53 1.88 -7.16
N VAL A 58 -17.86 1.01 -7.92
CA VAL A 58 -16.43 1.15 -8.25
C VAL A 58 -16.28 1.62 -9.70
N THR A 59 -15.35 2.54 -9.93
CA THR A 59 -14.96 3.06 -11.26
C THR A 59 -13.41 3.16 -11.36
N GLY A 60 -12.89 3.49 -12.54
CA GLY A 60 -11.45 3.57 -12.78
C GLY A 60 -10.83 2.19 -13.00
N MET A 61 -9.63 1.95 -12.46
CA MET A 61 -8.95 0.66 -12.52
C MET A 61 -9.64 -0.34 -11.60
N SER A 62 -10.73 -0.96 -12.06
CA SER A 62 -11.49 -1.91 -11.25
C SER A 62 -11.20 -3.35 -11.64
N PHE A 63 -11.33 -4.26 -10.67
CA PHE A 63 -11.43 -5.70 -10.89
C PHE A 63 -12.89 -6.11 -10.81
N ASN A 64 -13.22 -7.20 -11.50
CA ASN A 64 -14.53 -7.85 -11.37
C ASN A 64 -14.58 -8.61 -10.02
N GLU A 65 -14.70 -7.88 -8.94
CA GLU A 65 -14.97 -8.43 -7.61
C GLU A 65 -16.43 -8.15 -7.23
N ASP A 66 -17.00 -9.04 -6.42
CA ASP A 66 -18.30 -8.77 -5.80
C ASP A 66 -18.16 -7.52 -4.89
N GLU A 67 -18.93 -6.49 -5.20
CA GLU A 67 -18.91 -5.22 -4.46
C GLU A 67 -19.16 -5.43 -2.96
N GLN A 68 -19.95 -6.45 -2.57
CA GLN A 68 -20.24 -6.77 -1.18
C GLN A 68 -19.06 -7.42 -0.42
N GLU A 69 -18.08 -7.96 -1.16
CA GLU A 69 -16.83 -8.50 -0.63
C GLU A 69 -15.70 -7.44 -0.57
N ASN A 70 -15.92 -6.27 -1.12
CA ASN A 70 -14.94 -5.18 -1.09
C ASN A 70 -14.64 -4.74 0.35
N LEU A 71 -13.37 -4.44 0.63
CA LEU A 71 -12.93 -4.04 1.97
C LEU A 71 -13.57 -2.74 2.46
N VAL A 72 -13.98 -1.84 1.56
CA VAL A 72 -14.73 -0.62 1.88
C VAL A 72 -16.10 -0.98 2.49
N VAL A 73 -16.81 -1.94 1.89
CA VAL A 73 -18.09 -2.43 2.42
C VAL A 73 -17.89 -3.19 3.74
N LYS A 74 -16.81 -3.97 3.85
CA LYS A 74 -16.45 -4.65 5.11
C LYS A 74 -16.15 -3.65 6.24
N ALA A 75 -15.49 -2.54 5.93
CA ALA A 75 -15.23 -1.45 6.88
C ALA A 75 -16.54 -0.82 7.40
N TYR A 76 -17.50 -0.54 6.49
CA TYR A 76 -18.82 -0.07 6.90
C TYR A 76 -19.52 -1.09 7.80
N LYS A 77 -19.61 -2.35 7.38
CA LYS A 77 -20.26 -3.43 8.13
C LYS A 77 -19.63 -3.60 9.53
N LEU A 78 -18.31 -3.46 9.62
CA LEU A 78 -17.59 -3.59 10.88
C LEU A 78 -17.97 -2.50 11.88
N LEU A 79 -18.06 -1.24 11.46
CA LEU A 79 -18.53 -0.14 12.31
C LEU A 79 -20.03 -0.23 12.59
N ALA A 80 -20.84 -0.71 11.64
CA ALA A 80 -22.28 -0.88 11.82
C ALA A 80 -22.66 -1.94 12.86
N ASN A 81 -21.73 -2.82 13.27
CA ASN A 81 -21.96 -3.74 14.38
C ASN A 81 -22.00 -3.04 15.75
N ASP A 82 -21.27 -1.93 15.87
CA ASP A 82 -21.10 -1.23 17.14
C ASP A 82 -21.84 0.13 17.16
N PHE A 83 -22.15 0.69 15.97
CA PHE A 83 -22.79 2.00 15.82
C PHE A 83 -24.01 1.95 14.91
N GLN A 84 -25.01 2.77 15.22
CA GLN A 84 -26.17 2.96 14.35
C GLN A 84 -25.79 3.89 13.18
N LEU A 85 -25.42 3.31 12.04
CA LEU A 85 -25.04 4.06 10.85
C LEU A 85 -26.23 4.29 9.91
N PRO A 86 -26.25 5.41 9.18
CA PRO A 86 -27.21 5.63 8.11
C PRO A 86 -26.94 4.69 6.94
N ARG A 87 -27.92 4.52 6.05
CA ARG A 87 -27.68 3.89 4.74
C ARG A 87 -26.79 4.81 3.91
N LEU A 88 -25.74 4.24 3.33
CA LEU A 88 -24.75 4.99 2.53
C LEU A 88 -24.67 4.47 1.10
N HIS A 89 -24.59 5.38 0.14
CA HIS A 89 -24.01 5.12 -1.16
C HIS A 89 -22.55 5.56 -1.16
N ILE A 90 -21.71 4.70 -1.72
CA ILE A 90 -20.27 4.87 -1.77
C ILE A 90 -19.84 4.84 -3.24
N HIS A 91 -19.07 5.83 -3.65
CA HIS A 91 -18.37 5.81 -4.92
C HIS A 91 -16.87 5.72 -4.65
N LEU A 92 -16.25 4.65 -5.15
CA LEU A 92 -14.80 4.43 -5.10
C LEU A 92 -14.25 4.52 -6.52
N HIS A 93 -13.45 5.56 -6.79
CA HIS A 93 -12.71 5.69 -8.04
C HIS A 93 -11.27 5.21 -7.84
N LYS A 94 -10.87 4.16 -8.58
CA LYS A 94 -9.56 3.50 -8.44
C LYS A 94 -8.55 4.04 -9.42
N GLU A 95 -7.45 4.57 -8.89
CA GLU A 95 -6.22 4.96 -9.59
C GLU A 95 -5.04 4.11 -9.13
N ILE A 96 -5.06 3.61 -7.88
CA ILE A 96 -4.02 2.72 -7.35
C ILE A 96 -4.25 1.33 -7.93
N PRO A 97 -3.30 0.78 -8.72
CA PRO A 97 -3.43 -0.53 -9.31
C PRO A 97 -3.61 -1.61 -8.22
N ALA A 98 -4.51 -2.53 -8.44
CA ALA A 98 -4.70 -3.63 -7.52
C ALA A 98 -3.61 -4.69 -7.66
N GLN A 99 -3.41 -5.51 -6.63
CA GLN A 99 -2.37 -6.56 -6.57
C GLN A 99 -0.99 -6.04 -6.98
N ALA A 100 -0.69 -4.80 -6.58
CA ALA A 100 0.50 -4.07 -6.97
C ALA A 100 1.56 -3.96 -5.86
N GLY A 101 1.31 -4.48 -4.66
CA GLY A 101 2.17 -4.27 -3.50
C GLY A 101 2.08 -2.85 -2.90
N MET A 102 1.12 -2.03 -3.37
CA MET A 102 0.96 -0.62 -2.96
C MET A 102 -0.15 -0.38 -1.93
N GLY A 103 -0.79 -1.42 -1.43
CA GLY A 103 -1.76 -1.34 -0.33
C GLY A 103 -3.10 -0.67 -0.66
N GLY A 104 -3.47 -0.51 -1.95
CA GLY A 104 -4.67 0.24 -2.36
C GLY A 104 -5.95 -0.19 -1.64
N GLY A 105 -6.31 -1.47 -1.64
CA GLY A 105 -7.52 -1.96 -0.97
C GLY A 105 -7.49 -1.78 0.55
N SER A 106 -6.32 -1.93 1.19
CA SER A 106 -6.15 -1.66 2.63
C SER A 106 -6.27 -0.18 2.95
N SER A 107 -5.77 0.67 2.05
CA SER A 107 -5.95 2.11 2.13
C SER A 107 -7.41 2.51 2.04
N ASP A 108 -8.12 2.03 1.01
CA ASP A 108 -9.54 2.30 0.83
C ASP A 108 -10.35 1.94 2.09
N ALA A 109 -10.08 0.77 2.67
CA ALA A 109 -10.74 0.30 3.88
C ALA A 109 -10.45 1.19 5.10
N ALA A 110 -9.20 1.54 5.34
CA ALA A 110 -8.80 2.40 6.46
C ALA A 110 -9.36 3.81 6.31
N PHE A 111 -9.32 4.36 5.09
CA PHE A 111 -9.91 5.66 4.80
C PHE A 111 -11.44 5.63 4.89
N MET A 112 -12.09 4.50 4.59
CA MET A 112 -13.53 4.35 4.83
C MET A 112 -13.87 4.39 6.32
N LEU A 113 -13.06 3.77 7.20
CA LEU A 113 -13.23 3.89 8.64
C LEU A 113 -13.15 5.35 9.10
N LYS A 114 -12.14 6.09 8.63
CA LYS A 114 -11.99 7.54 8.91
C LYS A 114 -13.15 8.35 8.37
N LEU A 115 -13.55 8.08 7.13
CA LEU A 115 -14.65 8.80 6.47
C LEU A 115 -15.97 8.62 7.21
N ILE A 116 -16.32 7.41 7.65
CA ILE A 116 -17.52 7.15 8.46
C ILE A 116 -17.41 7.82 9.82
N ASN A 117 -16.23 7.73 10.45
CA ASN A 117 -16.00 8.39 11.75
C ASN A 117 -16.32 9.89 11.69
N ASP A 118 -15.81 10.56 10.66
CA ASP A 118 -16.01 12.00 10.46
C ASP A 118 -17.44 12.31 9.98
N TYR A 119 -17.96 11.53 9.02
CA TYR A 119 -19.27 11.76 8.42
C TYR A 119 -20.43 11.55 9.39
N CYS A 120 -20.30 10.57 10.31
CA CYS A 120 -21.31 10.21 11.30
C CYS A 120 -21.00 10.77 12.71
N ASP A 121 -19.93 11.57 12.87
CA ASP A 121 -19.48 12.15 14.14
C ASP A 121 -19.33 11.10 15.27
N LEU A 122 -18.67 9.98 14.95
CA LEU A 122 -18.50 8.88 15.91
C LEU A 122 -17.45 9.19 16.98
N GLN A 123 -16.60 10.19 16.77
CA GLN A 123 -15.56 10.66 17.70
C GLN A 123 -14.55 9.57 18.11
N LEU A 124 -14.33 8.59 17.26
CA LEU A 124 -13.31 7.56 17.48
C LEU A 124 -11.91 8.17 17.35
N THR A 125 -11.04 7.82 18.30
CA THR A 125 -9.63 8.18 18.25
C THR A 125 -8.88 7.37 17.20
N SER A 126 -7.69 7.84 16.79
CA SER A 126 -6.83 7.07 15.85
C SER A 126 -6.55 5.66 16.38
N SER A 127 -6.28 5.49 17.67
CA SER A 127 -6.05 4.17 18.27
C SER A 127 -7.26 3.24 18.14
N GLN A 128 -8.47 3.74 18.35
CA GLN A 128 -9.70 2.97 18.18
C GLN A 128 -9.95 2.61 16.71
N LEU A 129 -9.65 3.52 15.78
CA LEU A 129 -9.72 3.24 14.35
C LEU A 129 -8.69 2.19 13.92
N GLU A 130 -7.48 2.18 14.50
CA GLU A 130 -6.47 1.15 14.27
C GLU A 130 -6.93 -0.23 14.76
N GLU A 131 -7.66 -0.32 15.89
CA GLU A 131 -8.25 -1.56 16.39
C GLU A 131 -9.31 -2.14 15.42
N TYR A 132 -10.07 -1.28 14.74
CA TYR A 132 -10.95 -1.71 13.65
C TYR A 132 -10.16 -2.10 12.40
N ALA A 133 -9.16 -1.32 12.04
CA ALA A 133 -8.37 -1.51 10.82
C ALA A 133 -7.63 -2.87 10.82
N VAL A 134 -7.05 -3.30 11.95
CA VAL A 134 -6.40 -4.62 12.10
C VAL A 134 -7.33 -5.76 11.71
N LYS A 135 -8.63 -5.66 12.00
CA LYS A 135 -9.63 -6.70 11.66
C LYS A 135 -9.89 -6.81 10.15
N LEU A 136 -9.55 -5.78 9.38
CA LEU A 136 -9.72 -5.72 7.92
C LEU A 136 -8.47 -6.21 7.16
N GLY A 137 -7.28 -6.01 7.74
CA GLY A 137 -6.03 -6.47 7.14
C GLY A 137 -4.79 -5.89 7.83
N ALA A 138 -3.65 -6.58 7.68
CA ALA A 138 -2.40 -6.22 8.36
C ALA A 138 -1.86 -4.83 7.96
N ASP A 139 -2.04 -4.42 6.71
CA ASP A 139 -1.61 -3.10 6.21
C ASP A 139 -2.60 -1.96 6.57
N CYS A 140 -3.87 -2.28 6.95
CA CYS A 140 -4.89 -1.26 7.17
C CYS A 140 -4.54 -0.26 8.31
N PRO A 141 -3.96 -0.67 9.45
CA PRO A 141 -3.60 0.26 10.53
C PRO A 141 -2.66 1.37 10.09
N PHE A 142 -1.72 1.07 9.18
CA PHE A 142 -0.79 2.08 8.64
C PHE A 142 -1.52 3.28 8.02
N PHE A 143 -2.63 3.03 7.31
CA PHE A 143 -3.36 4.07 6.59
C PHE A 143 -4.26 4.93 7.49
N ILE A 144 -4.45 4.56 8.76
CA ILE A 144 -5.18 5.42 9.70
C ILE A 144 -4.42 6.73 9.91
N ASN A 145 -3.13 6.67 10.25
CA ASN A 145 -2.28 7.86 10.40
C ASN A 145 -1.58 8.25 9.08
N CYS A 146 -1.31 7.29 8.21
CA CYS A 146 -0.71 7.49 6.89
C CYS A 146 0.60 8.30 6.94
N LEU A 147 1.49 7.94 7.86
CA LEU A 147 2.81 8.54 8.08
C LEU A 147 3.90 7.47 7.93
N PRO A 148 5.12 7.84 7.50
CA PRO A 148 6.21 6.88 7.43
C PRO A 148 6.39 6.13 8.76
N ALA A 149 6.43 4.81 8.71
CA ALA A 149 6.50 3.96 9.90
C ALA A 149 7.32 2.70 9.66
N TYR A 150 8.10 2.30 10.65
CA TYR A 150 8.67 0.98 10.73
C TYR A 150 7.59 0.00 11.20
N ALA A 151 7.44 -1.09 10.48
CA ALA A 151 6.42 -2.10 10.72
C ALA A 151 7.05 -3.44 11.05
N GLU A 152 6.55 -4.08 12.10
CA GLU A 152 6.94 -5.39 12.59
C GLU A 152 5.72 -6.32 12.74
N GLY A 153 5.94 -7.54 13.27
CA GLY A 153 4.88 -8.52 13.37
C GLY A 153 4.48 -9.07 12.01
N ILE A 154 3.20 -9.05 11.67
CA ILE A 154 2.72 -9.33 10.32
C ILE A 154 2.57 -8.04 9.47
N GLY A 155 3.04 -6.89 9.99
CA GLY A 155 2.95 -5.56 9.42
C GLY A 155 2.09 -4.58 10.23
N GLU A 156 1.49 -5.04 11.32
CA GLU A 156 0.54 -4.28 12.15
C GLU A 156 1.17 -3.48 13.30
N GLN A 157 2.41 -3.85 13.71
CA GLN A 157 3.11 -3.16 14.80
C GLN A 157 3.90 -1.99 14.24
N LEU A 158 3.36 -0.80 14.38
CA LEU A 158 3.87 0.40 13.71
C LEU A 158 4.62 1.31 14.68
N THR A 159 5.84 1.68 14.32
CA THR A 159 6.65 2.70 14.99
C THR A 159 6.86 3.87 14.03
N PRO A 160 6.32 5.07 14.29
CA PRO A 160 6.47 6.22 13.40
C PRO A 160 7.92 6.62 13.17
N ILE A 161 8.25 7.05 11.93
CA ILE A 161 9.57 7.54 11.53
C ILE A 161 9.42 8.92 10.86
N PRO A 162 9.14 9.98 11.62
CA PRO A 162 8.78 11.28 11.05
C PRO A 162 9.92 11.93 10.23
N PHE A 163 11.20 11.71 10.56
CA PHE A 163 12.33 12.26 9.83
C PHE A 163 12.39 11.80 8.36
N LEU A 164 11.82 10.64 8.06
CA LEU A 164 11.89 10.06 6.72
C LEU A 164 11.07 10.86 5.70
N LYS A 165 10.01 11.52 6.16
CA LYS A 165 9.21 12.44 5.30
C LYS A 165 10.07 13.61 4.83
N GLU A 166 10.83 14.25 5.71
CA GLU A 166 11.72 15.35 5.36
C GLU A 166 12.87 14.86 4.46
N LYS A 167 13.48 13.73 4.84
CA LYS A 167 14.59 13.11 4.08
C LYS A 167 14.22 12.84 2.62
N LEU A 168 13.02 12.36 2.34
CA LEU A 168 12.57 12.00 0.99
C LEU A 168 11.81 13.11 0.27
N SER A 169 11.48 14.22 0.91
CA SER A 169 10.70 15.32 0.32
C SER A 169 11.33 15.95 -0.93
N GLN A 170 12.63 15.76 -1.14
CA GLN A 170 13.34 16.27 -2.32
C GLN A 170 13.44 15.22 -3.44
N TYR A 171 13.00 13.99 -3.19
CA TYR A 171 13.04 12.92 -4.17
C TYR A 171 11.78 12.86 -5.02
N TYR A 172 11.95 12.31 -6.21
CA TYR A 172 10.86 11.86 -7.07
C TYR A 172 10.82 10.34 -7.02
N ILE A 173 9.62 9.78 -7.00
CA ILE A 173 9.41 8.34 -7.15
C ILE A 173 8.87 8.06 -8.55
N VAL A 174 9.46 7.07 -9.20
CA VAL A 174 8.88 6.43 -10.39
C VAL A 174 8.37 5.06 -9.97
N ALA A 175 7.07 4.88 -9.99
CA ALA A 175 6.43 3.59 -9.71
C ALA A 175 5.99 2.96 -11.04
N VAL A 176 6.44 1.74 -11.29
CA VAL A 176 6.18 0.97 -12.52
C VAL A 176 5.40 -0.27 -12.17
N LYS A 177 4.14 -0.35 -12.58
CA LYS A 177 3.27 -1.53 -12.39
C LYS A 177 3.08 -2.23 -13.73
N PRO A 178 3.84 -3.31 -14.02
CA PRO A 178 3.64 -4.12 -15.23
C PRO A 178 2.34 -4.93 -15.14
N LEU A 179 1.96 -5.56 -16.24
CA LEU A 179 0.73 -6.37 -16.31
C LEU A 179 0.78 -7.63 -15.43
N VAL A 180 1.97 -8.05 -15.01
CA VAL A 180 2.16 -9.20 -14.12
C VAL A 180 1.45 -8.98 -12.79
N SER A 181 0.71 -10.01 -12.36
CA SER A 181 0.08 -10.07 -11.04
C SER A 181 0.71 -11.18 -10.20
N ILE A 182 1.02 -10.88 -8.95
CA ILE A 182 1.67 -11.81 -8.01
C ILE A 182 0.74 -12.09 -6.85
N SER A 183 0.49 -13.37 -6.60
CA SER A 183 -0.24 -13.79 -5.41
C SER A 183 0.63 -13.62 -4.16
N THR A 184 0.22 -12.79 -3.23
CA THR A 184 0.92 -12.59 -1.95
C THR A 184 1.12 -13.92 -1.20
N LYS A 185 0.09 -14.77 -1.15
CA LYS A 185 0.18 -16.10 -0.54
C LYS A 185 1.24 -16.98 -1.23
N GLY A 186 1.27 -16.92 -2.58
CA GLY A 186 2.29 -17.65 -3.36
C GLY A 186 3.70 -17.13 -3.08
N ALA A 187 3.87 -15.81 -2.99
CA ALA A 187 5.15 -15.18 -2.68
C ALA A 187 5.71 -15.63 -1.32
N PHE A 188 4.89 -15.59 -0.26
CA PHE A 188 5.31 -16.09 1.06
C PHE A 188 5.71 -17.58 1.06
N GLY A 189 5.08 -18.39 0.21
CA GLY A 189 5.41 -19.81 0.07
C GLY A 189 6.80 -20.10 -0.50
N MET A 190 7.43 -19.11 -1.12
CA MET A 190 8.76 -19.22 -1.75
C MET A 190 9.90 -18.72 -0.87
N ILE A 191 9.58 -18.11 0.28
CA ILE A 191 10.57 -17.50 1.16
C ILE A 191 11.08 -18.50 2.19
N THR A 192 12.40 -18.53 2.37
CA THR A 192 13.02 -19.11 3.57
C THR A 192 13.33 -17.94 4.52
N PRO A 193 12.60 -17.83 5.64
CA PRO A 193 12.78 -16.72 6.57
C PRO A 193 14.21 -16.66 7.11
N GLN A 194 14.78 -15.45 7.17
CA GLN A 194 16.12 -15.22 7.72
C GLN A 194 16.17 -13.87 8.41
N LYS A 195 16.76 -13.84 9.62
CA LYS A 195 17.00 -12.57 10.30
C LYS A 195 18.05 -11.77 9.55
N PRO A 196 17.76 -10.50 9.17
CA PRO A 196 18.72 -9.66 8.47
C PRO A 196 19.90 -9.28 9.38
N ALA A 197 21.06 -9.00 8.74
CA ALA A 197 22.23 -8.51 9.49
C ALA A 197 22.04 -7.10 10.06
N MET A 198 21.23 -6.27 9.38
CA MET A 198 20.82 -4.92 9.78
C MET A 198 19.35 -4.75 9.43
N ASN A 199 18.55 -4.23 10.34
CA ASN A 199 17.13 -4.02 10.12
C ASN A 199 16.86 -2.83 9.18
N CYS A 200 15.67 -2.80 8.57
CA CYS A 200 15.30 -1.72 7.64
C CYS A 200 15.34 -0.34 8.30
N ARG A 201 14.99 -0.23 9.59
CA ARG A 201 14.96 1.03 10.33
C ARG A 201 16.36 1.67 10.43
N ASP A 202 17.39 0.88 10.73
CA ASP A 202 18.76 1.40 10.83
C ASP A 202 19.33 1.77 9.45
N ILE A 203 18.92 1.01 8.40
CA ILE A 203 19.39 1.28 7.04
C ILE A 203 18.83 2.59 6.50
N ILE A 204 17.56 2.90 6.75
CA ILE A 204 16.95 4.14 6.24
C ILE A 204 17.53 5.43 6.86
N GLU A 205 18.28 5.33 7.96
CA GLU A 205 19.03 6.46 8.51
C GLU A 205 20.22 6.85 7.64
N LYS A 206 20.78 5.89 6.88
CA LYS A 206 21.88 6.12 5.94
C LYS A 206 21.46 6.95 4.73
N PRO A 207 22.40 7.60 4.00
CA PRO A 207 22.12 8.26 2.73
C PRO A 207 21.43 7.30 1.74
N VAL A 208 20.46 7.80 0.96
CA VAL A 208 19.69 6.99 0.00
C VAL A 208 20.58 6.20 -0.97
N LYS A 209 21.69 6.80 -1.39
CA LYS A 209 22.69 6.15 -2.28
C LYS A 209 23.29 4.87 -1.70
N GLU A 210 23.30 4.71 -0.37
CA GLU A 210 23.80 3.51 0.29
C GLU A 210 22.74 2.40 0.42
N TRP A 211 21.46 2.70 0.13
CA TRP A 211 20.37 1.74 0.30
C TRP A 211 20.42 0.59 -0.69
N LYS A 212 21.00 0.80 -1.87
CA LYS A 212 21.00 -0.15 -2.99
C LYS A 212 21.40 -1.58 -2.59
N GLU A 213 22.46 -1.73 -1.78
CA GLU A 213 23.00 -3.03 -1.38
C GLU A 213 22.55 -3.47 0.02
N LEU A 214 21.89 -2.59 0.77
CA LEU A 214 21.53 -2.82 2.17
C LEU A 214 20.03 -3.02 2.37
N LEU A 215 19.21 -2.21 1.71
CA LEU A 215 17.76 -2.18 1.91
C LEU A 215 17.09 -3.10 0.87
N ILE A 216 17.00 -4.38 1.22
CA ILE A 216 16.57 -5.45 0.32
C ILE A 216 15.09 -5.78 0.58
N ASN A 217 14.40 -6.26 -0.44
CA ASN A 217 13.11 -6.90 -0.31
C ASN A 217 13.27 -8.40 -0.58
N ASP A 218 13.06 -9.24 0.44
CA ASP A 218 13.25 -10.68 0.39
C ASP A 218 12.40 -11.38 -0.70
N PHE A 219 11.29 -10.79 -1.10
CA PHE A 219 10.47 -11.32 -2.19
C PHE A 219 11.14 -11.18 -3.57
N GLU A 220 12.09 -10.25 -3.75
CA GLU A 220 12.69 -10.00 -5.07
C GLU A 220 13.39 -11.23 -5.64
N ALA A 221 14.21 -11.92 -4.85
CA ALA A 221 14.99 -13.03 -5.36
C ALA A 221 14.14 -14.16 -5.96
N PRO A 222 13.13 -14.73 -5.29
CA PRO A 222 12.27 -15.76 -5.87
C PRO A 222 11.33 -15.21 -6.95
N ILE A 223 10.79 -14.01 -6.78
CA ILE A 223 9.85 -13.42 -7.75
C ILE A 223 10.56 -13.08 -9.06
N PHE A 224 11.75 -12.48 -9.02
CA PHE A 224 12.54 -12.14 -10.22
C PHE A 224 13.01 -13.38 -10.98
N LYS A 225 13.21 -14.50 -10.27
CA LYS A 225 13.51 -15.77 -10.93
C LYS A 225 12.33 -16.29 -11.76
N MET A 226 11.10 -16.05 -11.31
CA MET A 226 9.87 -16.45 -12.01
C MET A 226 9.43 -15.43 -13.06
N ASN A 227 9.70 -14.15 -12.81
CA ASN A 227 9.28 -13.01 -13.63
C ASN A 227 10.50 -12.11 -13.91
N PRO A 228 11.40 -12.51 -14.83
CA PRO A 228 12.66 -11.79 -15.10
C PRO A 228 12.44 -10.33 -15.51
N GLU A 229 11.31 -10.02 -16.17
CA GLU A 229 10.94 -8.68 -16.58
C GLU A 229 10.87 -7.69 -15.39
N LEU A 230 10.56 -8.14 -14.17
CA LEU A 230 10.56 -7.28 -12.99
C LEU A 230 11.98 -6.88 -12.60
N LYS A 231 12.93 -7.81 -12.73
CA LYS A 231 14.35 -7.52 -12.52
C LYS A 231 14.85 -6.51 -13.56
N ASP A 232 14.48 -6.72 -14.83
CA ASP A 232 14.87 -5.82 -15.92
C ASP A 232 14.34 -4.40 -15.69
N ILE A 233 13.10 -4.24 -15.18
CA ILE A 233 12.55 -2.93 -14.81
C ILE A 233 13.41 -2.28 -13.71
N LYS A 234 13.76 -3.03 -12.66
CA LYS A 234 14.62 -2.52 -11.57
C LYS A 234 15.98 -2.05 -12.10
N GLU A 235 16.60 -2.85 -12.96
CA GLU A 235 17.89 -2.51 -13.59
C GLU A 235 17.75 -1.26 -14.48
N GLN A 236 16.69 -1.16 -15.27
CA GLN A 236 16.42 0.01 -16.10
C GLN A 236 16.22 1.28 -15.25
N LEU A 237 15.55 1.21 -14.09
CA LEU A 237 15.42 2.35 -13.19
C LEU A 237 16.79 2.84 -12.71
N TYR A 238 17.71 1.94 -12.35
CA TYR A 238 19.08 2.31 -11.98
C TYR A 238 19.85 2.91 -13.18
N LEU A 239 19.73 2.33 -14.37
CA LEU A 239 20.36 2.87 -15.58
C LEU A 239 19.84 4.27 -15.94
N ASN A 240 18.60 4.58 -15.57
CA ASN A 240 17.98 5.89 -15.76
C ASN A 240 18.27 6.87 -14.60
N GLY A 241 19.13 6.50 -13.63
CA GLY A 241 19.62 7.39 -12.58
C GLY A 241 18.88 7.31 -11.24
N ALA A 242 18.10 6.24 -10.99
CA ALA A 242 17.57 6.00 -9.66
C ALA A 242 18.71 5.78 -8.65
N GLU A 243 18.66 6.47 -7.52
CA GLU A 243 19.61 6.24 -6.41
C GLU A 243 19.28 4.98 -5.63
N TYR A 244 18.01 4.62 -5.58
CA TYR A 244 17.49 3.38 -5.01
C TYR A 244 16.32 2.88 -5.84
N ALA A 245 16.23 1.57 -6.06
CA ALA A 245 15.10 0.92 -6.70
C ALA A 245 14.81 -0.43 -6.04
N ALA A 246 13.53 -0.74 -5.86
CA ALA A 246 13.08 -1.98 -5.24
C ALA A 246 11.67 -2.37 -5.69
N MET A 247 11.28 -3.61 -5.41
CA MET A 247 9.90 -4.06 -5.48
C MET A 247 9.13 -3.64 -4.23
N SER A 248 7.90 -3.17 -4.38
CA SER A 248 7.03 -2.85 -3.25
C SER A 248 6.24 -4.08 -2.81
N GLY A 249 6.30 -4.41 -1.52
CA GLY A 249 5.60 -5.56 -0.95
C GLY A 249 5.96 -6.87 -1.67
N SER A 250 4.97 -7.72 -1.91
CA SER A 250 5.13 -8.94 -2.73
C SER A 250 5.07 -8.67 -4.23
N GLY A 251 5.06 -7.42 -4.64
CA GLY A 251 5.02 -7.01 -6.04
C GLY A 251 3.59 -6.83 -6.57
N SER A 252 3.45 -6.56 -7.87
CA SER A 252 4.52 -6.53 -8.89
C SER A 252 5.11 -5.13 -9.14
N THR A 253 4.69 -4.09 -8.41
CA THR A 253 5.25 -2.74 -8.63
C THR A 253 6.72 -2.70 -8.28
N ILE A 254 7.52 -2.21 -9.23
CA ILE A 254 8.92 -1.81 -9.02
C ILE A 254 8.96 -0.29 -8.95
N PHE A 255 9.67 0.26 -7.98
CA PHE A 255 9.83 1.71 -7.87
C PHE A 255 11.29 2.12 -7.83
N GLY A 256 11.56 3.36 -8.23
CA GLY A 256 12.87 4.01 -8.13
C GLY A 256 12.77 5.39 -7.50
N LEU A 257 13.73 5.73 -6.66
CA LEU A 257 13.90 7.07 -6.06
C LEU A 257 14.95 7.86 -6.82
N PHE A 258 14.60 9.07 -7.24
CA PHE A 258 15.43 9.96 -8.04
C PHE A 258 15.61 11.30 -7.32
N SER A 259 16.83 11.82 -7.25
CA SER A 259 17.11 13.15 -6.68
C SER A 259 16.75 14.30 -7.65
N GLN A 260 16.50 13.99 -8.92
CA GLN A 260 16.01 14.92 -9.92
C GLN A 260 14.81 14.32 -10.64
N GLU A 261 13.90 15.17 -11.12
CA GLU A 261 12.73 14.71 -11.86
C GLU A 261 13.16 14.01 -13.16
N PRO A 262 12.89 12.72 -13.31
CA PRO A 262 13.21 12.02 -14.55
C PRO A 262 12.22 12.42 -15.65
N THR A 263 12.73 12.84 -16.80
CA THR A 263 11.86 13.17 -17.94
C THR A 263 11.32 11.89 -18.59
N PRO A 264 10.11 11.91 -19.21
CA PRO A 264 9.56 10.76 -19.94
C PRO A 264 10.50 10.22 -21.03
N SER A 265 11.31 11.10 -21.66
CA SER A 265 12.29 10.72 -22.67
C SER A 265 13.52 9.99 -22.09
N GLN A 266 13.80 10.19 -20.82
CA GLN A 266 14.86 9.48 -20.07
C GLN A 266 14.36 8.12 -19.55
N LEU A 267 13.08 8.02 -19.15
CA LEU A 267 12.46 6.78 -18.69
C LEU A 267 12.15 5.83 -19.84
N LYS A 268 13.20 5.33 -20.49
CA LYS A 268 13.07 4.31 -21.55
C LYS A 268 12.87 2.93 -20.91
N LEU A 269 11.63 2.66 -20.48
CA LEU A 269 11.26 1.35 -19.95
C LEU A 269 10.66 0.52 -21.09
N ASN A 270 11.30 -0.60 -21.42
CA ASN A 270 10.82 -1.52 -22.46
C ASN A 270 9.77 -2.48 -21.90
N VAL A 271 8.69 -1.94 -21.36
CA VAL A 271 7.63 -2.73 -20.72
C VAL A 271 6.28 -2.05 -20.89
N GLU A 272 5.25 -2.85 -21.10
CA GLU A 272 3.86 -2.38 -21.01
C GLU A 272 3.47 -2.31 -19.52
N ALA A 273 3.33 -1.11 -19.00
CA ALA A 273 3.12 -0.86 -17.58
C ALA A 273 2.37 0.45 -17.33
N ALA A 274 1.66 0.52 -16.23
CA ALA A 274 1.29 1.81 -15.65
C ALA A 274 2.53 2.44 -14.99
N ILE A 275 2.84 3.68 -15.34
CA ILE A 275 4.02 4.40 -14.85
C ILE A 275 3.56 5.71 -14.22
N HIS A 276 3.89 5.90 -12.96
CA HIS A 276 3.63 7.13 -12.21
C HIS A 276 4.95 7.76 -11.81
N CYS A 277 5.15 9.02 -12.18
CA CYS A 277 6.29 9.83 -11.73
C CYS A 277 5.75 10.93 -10.81
N ILE A 278 6.13 10.90 -9.54
CA ILE A 278 5.51 11.71 -8.49
C ILE A 278 6.61 12.31 -7.61
N LYS A 279 6.46 13.55 -7.21
CA LYS A 279 7.31 14.18 -6.18
C LYS A 279 6.84 13.73 -4.79
N LEU A 280 7.78 13.30 -3.93
CA LEU A 280 7.51 12.86 -2.55
C LEU A 280 7.41 14.02 -1.56
#